data_81ebbe85ef11bde1cce0c7d160337fbc
#
_entry.id   81ebbe85ef11bde1cce0c7d160337fbc
#
_cell.length_a   1.000
_cell.length_b   1.000
_cell.length_c   1.000
_cell.angle_alpha   90.00
_cell.angle_beta   90.00
_cell.angle_gamma   90.00
#
_symmetry.space_group_name_H-M   'P 1'
#
loop_
_entity.id
_entity.type
_entity.pdbx_description
1 polymer ?
#
loop_
_entity_poly.entity_id
_entity_poly.type
_entity_poly.pdbx_seq_one_letter_code
_entity_poly.pdbx_strand_id
1 'polypeptide(L)'
;STSTVPPNNQALSTTNNPIDNFFNGTRTWLGDLVSNVGDLPQTTGGPQSFVGMDHDVVDVRSKLTAGQTEAWVTATTNGDVYFPGIWVTSISTFKPDFTTSEKTVTDDNGGAVMVGDILTYTITVKNTGNDIAVNTVLNDPLPDGVEFYGTSITVDGVARTAAVDTDVAEYDAAQHLVTVRLGDSATD
;
A
#
# COMPACT_ATOMS: atom_id res chain seq x y z
N SER A 1 -20.96 26.81 5.35
CA SER A 1 -20.37 25.99 4.28
C SER A 1 -20.30 24.54 4.72
N THR A 2 -20.74 23.63 3.89
CA THR A 2 -20.64 22.19 4.14
C THR A 2 -19.71 21.58 3.11
N SER A 3 -18.84 20.71 3.58
CA SER A 3 -17.94 19.93 2.72
C SER A 3 -18.26 18.46 2.89
N THR A 4 -18.49 17.73 1.80
CA THR A 4 -18.83 16.30 1.83
C THR A 4 -17.99 15.51 0.84
N VAL A 5 -17.69 14.25 1.18
CA VAL A 5 -16.91 13.32 0.33
C VAL A 5 -17.77 12.09 0.02
N PRO A 6 -18.08 11.78 -1.24
CA PRO A 6 -18.63 10.48 -1.63
C PRO A 6 -17.62 9.33 -1.43
N PRO A 7 -18.07 8.07 -1.33
CA PRO A 7 -19.44 7.63 -1.59
C PRO A 7 -20.40 7.84 -0.41
N ASN A 8 -19.89 8.12 0.78
CA ASN A 8 -20.71 8.14 1.99
C ASN A 8 -21.27 9.53 2.34
N ASN A 9 -21.02 10.52 1.52
CA ASN A 9 -21.48 11.91 1.70
C ASN A 9 -21.19 12.45 3.12
N GLN A 10 -20.01 12.11 3.65
CA GLN A 10 -19.61 12.47 5.01
C GLN A 10 -19.01 13.86 5.05
N ALA A 11 -19.38 14.64 6.05
CA ALA A 11 -18.80 15.95 6.27
C ALA A 11 -17.30 15.87 6.61
N LEU A 12 -16.52 16.81 6.12
CA LEU A 12 -15.11 17.01 6.53
C LEU A 12 -15.00 17.79 7.84
N SER A 13 -16.13 18.09 8.49
CA SER A 13 -16.19 18.90 9.69
C SER A 13 -15.43 18.30 10.87
N THR A 14 -14.90 19.20 11.69
CA THR A 14 -14.28 18.92 12.99
C THR A 14 -14.88 19.83 14.04
N THR A 15 -14.46 19.73 15.30
CA THR A 15 -14.90 20.65 16.37
C THR A 15 -14.52 22.09 16.05
N ASN A 16 -13.34 22.31 15.46
CA ASN A 16 -12.85 23.65 15.14
C ASN A 16 -13.30 24.14 13.76
N ASN A 17 -13.73 23.23 12.89
CA ASN A 17 -14.30 23.53 11.57
C ASN A 17 -15.69 22.89 11.47
N PRO A 18 -16.72 23.45 12.11
CA PRO A 18 -18.05 22.86 12.11
C PRO A 18 -18.70 22.88 10.73
N ILE A 19 -19.66 22.00 10.51
CA ILE A 19 -20.27 21.75 9.20
C ILE A 19 -20.96 22.99 8.59
N ASP A 20 -21.47 23.87 9.44
CA ASP A 20 -22.15 25.10 9.07
C ASP A 20 -21.20 26.31 8.98
N ASN A 21 -19.98 26.18 9.43
CA ASN A 21 -18.97 27.23 9.39
C ASN A 21 -17.55 26.65 9.24
N PHE A 22 -17.36 25.84 8.20
CA PHE A 22 -16.08 25.14 7.96
C PHE A 22 -14.94 26.13 7.67
N PHE A 23 -15.17 27.08 6.76
CA PHE A 23 -14.22 28.14 6.42
C PHE A 23 -14.43 29.33 7.37
N ASN A 24 -13.81 29.29 8.52
CA ASN A 24 -14.02 30.22 9.63
C ASN A 24 -12.79 31.02 10.04
N GLY A 25 -11.77 31.07 9.17
CA GLY A 25 -10.50 31.75 9.43
C GLY A 25 -9.62 30.97 10.42
N THR A 26 -9.73 29.66 10.43
CA THR A 26 -8.89 28.78 11.26
C THR A 26 -7.63 28.35 10.52
N ARG A 27 -6.66 27.89 11.31
CA ARG A 27 -5.56 27.07 10.84
C ARG A 27 -5.56 25.78 11.65
N THR A 28 -5.91 24.65 11.03
CA THR A 28 -6.00 23.36 11.70
C THR A 28 -5.13 22.30 11.06
N TRP A 29 -4.64 21.39 11.90
CA TRP A 29 -3.97 20.16 11.48
C TRP A 29 -4.70 18.95 12.06
N LEU A 30 -5.30 18.15 11.19
CA LEU A 30 -6.12 16.97 11.55
C LEU A 30 -7.23 17.31 12.57
N GLY A 31 -7.76 18.53 12.49
CA GLY A 31 -8.84 19.02 13.34
C GLY A 31 -8.41 19.82 14.57
N ASP A 32 -7.12 19.82 14.91
CA ASP A 32 -6.58 20.59 16.02
C ASP A 32 -6.09 21.98 15.58
N LEU A 33 -6.29 22.98 16.42
CA LEU A 33 -5.79 24.33 16.15
C LEU A 33 -4.25 24.34 16.18
N VAL A 34 -3.63 25.03 15.21
CA VAL A 34 -2.17 25.07 15.07
C VAL A 34 -1.65 26.48 15.10
N SER A 35 -0.56 26.68 15.85
CA SER A 35 0.28 27.86 15.84
C SER A 35 1.74 27.44 15.71
N ASN A 36 2.53 28.14 14.90
CA ASN A 36 3.94 27.82 14.70
C ASN A 36 4.83 28.86 15.37
N VAL A 37 6.06 28.46 15.70
CA VAL A 37 7.09 29.40 16.19
C VAL A 37 7.34 30.46 15.13
N GLY A 38 7.26 31.72 15.53
CA GLY A 38 7.39 32.87 14.62
C GLY A 38 6.06 33.41 14.09
N ASP A 39 4.94 32.79 14.40
CA ASP A 39 3.62 33.36 14.12
C ASP A 39 3.43 34.66 14.90
N LEU A 40 2.67 35.57 14.33
CA LEU A 40 2.23 36.78 15.04
C LEU A 40 1.36 36.37 16.25
N PRO A 41 1.38 37.13 17.34
CA PRO A 41 0.65 36.79 18.56
C PRO A 41 -0.86 36.56 18.36
N GLN A 42 -1.45 37.17 17.34
CA GLN A 42 -2.87 36.99 17.00
C GLN A 42 -3.15 35.70 16.21
N THR A 43 -2.14 35.05 15.66
CA THR A 43 -2.31 33.84 14.83
C THR A 43 -2.27 32.60 15.73
N THR A 44 -3.37 32.37 16.42
CA THR A 44 -3.51 31.24 17.38
C THR A 44 -4.00 29.95 16.72
N GLY A 45 -4.39 29.99 15.43
CA GLY A 45 -5.06 28.91 14.73
C GLY A 45 -6.57 28.88 14.97
N GLY A 46 -7.09 29.62 15.95
CA GLY A 46 -8.52 29.68 16.28
C GLY A 46 -9.35 30.45 15.24
N PRO A 47 -10.70 30.42 15.37
CA PRO A 47 -11.59 31.12 14.46
C PRO A 47 -11.23 32.61 14.34
N GLN A 48 -11.23 33.13 13.11
CA GLN A 48 -10.89 34.51 12.75
C GLN A 48 -9.44 34.93 13.06
N SER A 49 -8.58 34.04 13.55
CA SER A 49 -7.16 34.35 13.78
C SER A 49 -6.38 34.48 12.48
N PHE A 50 -6.88 33.89 11.40
CA PHE A 50 -6.27 33.90 10.07
C PHE A 50 -7.14 34.73 9.12
N VAL A 51 -7.25 36.01 9.40
CA VAL A 51 -8.21 36.94 8.76
C VAL A 51 -8.18 36.84 7.23
N GLY A 52 -9.34 36.41 6.68
CA GLY A 52 -9.54 36.28 5.23
C GLY A 52 -8.91 35.04 4.58
N MET A 53 -8.31 34.17 5.37
CA MET A 53 -7.79 32.87 4.89
C MET A 53 -8.22 31.73 5.81
N ASP A 54 -8.24 30.54 5.25
CA ASP A 54 -8.39 29.27 5.93
C ASP A 54 -7.27 28.35 5.50
N HIS A 55 -6.71 27.60 6.43
CA HIS A 55 -5.69 26.60 6.12
C HIS A 55 -5.91 25.34 6.96
N ASP A 56 -6.62 24.39 6.40
CA ASP A 56 -7.08 23.22 7.11
C ASP A 56 -6.55 21.94 6.52
N VAL A 57 -6.03 21.08 7.38
CA VAL A 57 -5.69 19.69 7.06
C VAL A 57 -6.69 18.78 7.74
N VAL A 58 -7.41 18.02 6.95
CA VAL A 58 -8.47 17.13 7.42
C VAL A 58 -8.10 15.68 7.17
N ASP A 59 -8.31 14.82 8.17
CA ASP A 59 -8.16 13.37 8.01
C ASP A 59 -9.34 12.79 7.23
N VAL A 60 -9.03 12.21 6.07
CA VAL A 60 -10.03 11.60 5.18
C VAL A 60 -10.00 10.07 5.19
N ARG A 61 -9.15 9.43 6.01
CA ARG A 61 -8.99 7.96 6.03
C ARG A 61 -10.30 7.22 6.27
N SER A 62 -11.11 7.71 7.22
CA SER A 62 -12.42 7.09 7.52
C SER A 62 -13.52 7.42 6.50
N LYS A 63 -13.23 8.28 5.53
CA LYS A 63 -14.18 8.79 4.54
C LYS A 63 -13.97 8.19 3.15
N LEU A 64 -12.86 7.50 2.98
CA LEU A 64 -12.49 6.80 1.75
C LEU A 64 -12.60 5.29 1.96
N THR A 65 -12.84 4.57 0.86
CA THR A 65 -12.91 3.10 0.86
C THR A 65 -11.77 2.52 0.03
N ALA A 66 -11.26 1.37 0.42
CA ALA A 66 -10.26 0.66 -0.35
C ALA A 66 -10.76 0.38 -1.78
N GLY A 67 -9.90 0.63 -2.78
CA GLY A 67 -10.25 0.47 -4.20
C GLY A 67 -11.07 1.61 -4.81
N GLN A 68 -11.38 2.66 -4.05
CA GLN A 68 -12.07 3.84 -4.57
C GLN A 68 -11.16 4.58 -5.56
N THR A 69 -11.68 4.88 -6.74
CA THR A 69 -10.94 5.56 -7.82
C THR A 69 -11.28 7.05 -7.94
N GLU A 70 -12.36 7.49 -7.31
CA GLU A 70 -12.84 8.86 -7.39
C GLU A 70 -13.28 9.36 -6.02
N ALA A 71 -13.04 10.64 -5.74
CA ALA A 71 -13.56 11.34 -4.57
C ALA A 71 -13.97 12.77 -4.95
N TRP A 72 -15.12 13.18 -4.47
CA TRP A 72 -15.67 14.50 -4.75
C TRP A 72 -15.74 15.31 -3.45
N VAL A 73 -15.24 16.51 -3.48
CA VAL A 73 -15.39 17.46 -2.37
C VAL A 73 -16.33 18.57 -2.79
N THR A 74 -17.38 18.78 -2.02
CA THR A 74 -18.35 19.83 -2.26
C THR A 74 -18.29 20.86 -1.15
N ALA A 75 -18.02 22.09 -1.50
CA ALA A 75 -18.11 23.24 -0.60
C ALA A 75 -19.30 24.10 -1.01
N THR A 76 -20.12 24.50 -0.03
CA THR A 76 -21.32 25.31 -0.25
C THR A 76 -21.33 26.53 0.66
N THR A 77 -22.05 27.58 0.27
CA THR A 77 -22.27 28.78 1.08
C THR A 77 -23.69 29.26 0.93
N ASN A 78 -24.20 29.92 1.97
CA ASN A 78 -25.54 30.52 2.00
C ASN A 78 -25.49 32.06 1.98
N GLY A 79 -24.36 32.67 1.64
CA GLY A 79 -24.29 34.14 1.59
C GLY A 79 -22.89 34.69 1.41
N ASP A 80 -21.88 34.03 1.94
CA ASP A 80 -20.50 34.47 1.80
C ASP A 80 -19.84 33.94 0.51
N VAL A 81 -18.85 34.66 0.04
CA VAL A 81 -18.02 34.25 -1.11
C VAL A 81 -16.69 33.75 -0.59
N TYR A 82 -16.24 32.60 -1.10
CA TYR A 82 -14.91 32.07 -0.83
C TYR A 82 -14.20 31.70 -2.14
N PHE A 83 -12.89 31.77 -2.11
CA PHE A 83 -12.02 31.44 -3.24
C PHE A 83 -11.04 30.33 -2.82
N PRO A 84 -11.20 29.08 -3.30
CA PRO A 84 -10.20 28.05 -3.06
C PRO A 84 -8.86 28.45 -3.69
N GLY A 85 -7.83 28.63 -2.89
CA GLY A 85 -6.50 28.97 -3.35
C GLY A 85 -5.72 27.72 -3.81
N ILE A 86 -5.77 26.67 -2.99
CA ILE A 86 -5.08 25.42 -3.27
C ILE A 86 -5.85 24.25 -2.63
N TRP A 87 -5.84 23.12 -3.30
CA TRP A 87 -6.31 21.85 -2.78
C TRP A 87 -5.23 20.79 -2.95
N VAL A 88 -4.81 20.15 -1.87
CA VAL A 88 -3.82 19.08 -1.89
C VAL A 88 -4.41 17.85 -1.20
N THR A 89 -4.35 16.71 -1.86
CA THR A 89 -4.72 15.42 -1.28
C THR A 89 -3.49 14.52 -1.23
N SER A 90 -3.18 14.00 -0.05
CA SER A 90 -2.15 12.99 0.15
C SER A 90 -2.81 11.67 0.50
N ILE A 91 -2.55 10.64 -0.27
CA ILE A 91 -3.07 9.29 -0.07
C ILE A 91 -1.89 8.34 -0.01
N SER A 92 -1.78 7.60 1.10
CA SER A 92 -0.87 6.45 1.15
C SER A 92 -1.55 5.28 0.46
N THR A 93 -0.91 4.73 -0.56
CA THR A 93 -1.35 3.48 -1.17
C THR A 93 -0.84 2.32 -0.34
N PHE A 94 -1.74 1.47 0.11
CA PHE A 94 -1.37 0.17 0.69
C PHE A 94 -1.06 -0.79 -0.46
N LYS A 95 0.11 -1.40 -0.43
CA LYS A 95 0.51 -2.40 -1.42
C LYS A 95 1.51 -3.37 -0.80
N PRO A 96 1.48 -4.65 -1.20
CA PRO A 96 2.57 -5.57 -0.92
C PRO A 96 3.84 -5.12 -1.66
N ASP A 97 5.00 -5.45 -1.10
CA ASP A 97 6.30 -5.17 -1.67
C ASP A 97 7.23 -6.37 -1.49
N PHE A 98 7.61 -7.00 -2.58
CA PHE A 98 8.48 -8.18 -2.62
C PHE A 98 9.90 -7.87 -3.06
N THR A 99 10.29 -6.59 -3.16
CA THR A 99 11.61 -6.17 -3.67
C THR A 99 12.78 -6.66 -2.84
N THR A 100 12.55 -7.07 -1.60
CA THR A 100 13.57 -7.65 -0.70
C THR A 100 13.62 -9.17 -0.74
N SER A 101 12.82 -9.80 -1.61
CA SER A 101 12.87 -11.24 -1.84
C SER A 101 14.21 -11.62 -2.49
N GLU A 102 14.69 -12.81 -2.17
CA GLU A 102 16.03 -13.26 -2.56
C GLU A 102 15.97 -14.65 -3.20
N LYS A 103 16.80 -14.87 -4.24
CA LYS A 103 17.05 -16.20 -4.80
C LYS A 103 18.53 -16.48 -4.72
N THR A 104 18.89 -17.60 -4.12
CA THR A 104 20.26 -18.09 -4.01
C THR A 104 20.38 -19.45 -4.64
N VAL A 105 21.60 -19.83 -5.03
CA VAL A 105 21.92 -21.14 -5.56
C VAL A 105 23.14 -21.71 -4.83
N THR A 106 23.09 -22.99 -4.53
CA THR A 106 24.21 -23.76 -3.96
C THR A 106 24.51 -24.93 -4.87
N ASP A 107 25.76 -25.13 -5.20
CA ASP A 107 26.25 -26.33 -5.84
C ASP A 107 26.48 -27.42 -4.78
N ASP A 108 25.69 -28.47 -4.82
CA ASP A 108 25.77 -29.56 -3.83
C ASP A 108 27.05 -30.39 -3.94
N ASN A 109 27.67 -30.38 -5.10
CA ASN A 109 28.94 -31.04 -5.36
C ASN A 109 30.13 -30.15 -4.96
N GLY A 110 29.93 -28.84 -4.89
CA GLY A 110 30.95 -27.84 -4.57
C GLY A 110 31.98 -27.63 -5.69
N GLY A 111 32.64 -26.48 -5.63
CA GLY A 111 33.67 -26.14 -6.63
C GLY A 111 33.12 -25.24 -7.75
N ALA A 112 33.60 -25.46 -8.98
CA ALA A 112 33.06 -24.78 -10.15
C ALA A 112 31.90 -25.59 -10.74
N VAL A 113 30.81 -24.96 -11.02
CA VAL A 113 29.60 -25.59 -11.62
C VAL A 113 29.98 -26.27 -12.94
N MET A 114 29.71 -27.55 -13.04
CA MET A 114 29.97 -28.39 -14.21
C MET A 114 28.69 -29.10 -14.68
N VAL A 115 28.72 -29.59 -15.90
CA VAL A 115 27.61 -30.39 -16.43
C VAL A 115 27.45 -31.66 -15.60
N GLY A 116 26.24 -31.87 -15.07
CA GLY A 116 25.90 -33.01 -14.21
C GLY A 116 25.89 -32.71 -12.72
N ASP A 117 26.25 -31.49 -12.31
CA ASP A 117 26.15 -31.06 -10.91
C ASP A 117 24.69 -30.81 -10.53
N ILE A 118 24.42 -31.02 -9.24
CA ILE A 118 23.11 -30.73 -8.65
C ILE A 118 23.17 -29.35 -8.02
N LEU A 119 22.26 -28.48 -8.47
CA LEU A 119 22.12 -27.12 -7.96
C LEU A 119 20.87 -27.02 -7.10
N THR A 120 21.05 -26.65 -5.84
CA THR A 120 19.93 -26.34 -4.95
C THR A 120 19.62 -24.84 -4.97
N TYR A 121 18.44 -24.48 -5.47
CA TYR A 121 17.92 -23.13 -5.45
C TYR A 121 17.07 -22.91 -4.20
N THR A 122 17.38 -21.85 -3.48
CA THR A 122 16.57 -21.38 -2.33
C THR A 122 15.99 -20.03 -2.65
N ILE A 123 14.67 -19.90 -2.56
CA ILE A 123 13.95 -18.65 -2.80
C ILE A 123 13.28 -18.24 -1.50
N THR A 124 13.66 -17.07 -0.98
CA THR A 124 13.01 -16.45 0.18
C THR A 124 12.11 -15.33 -0.32
N VAL A 125 10.79 -15.52 -0.18
CA VAL A 125 9.82 -14.51 -0.54
C VAL A 125 9.46 -13.72 0.71
N LYS A 126 9.66 -12.41 0.66
CA LYS A 126 9.41 -11.52 1.79
C LYS A 126 8.55 -10.33 1.36
N ASN A 127 7.41 -10.15 2.03
CA ASN A 127 6.58 -8.97 1.86
C ASN A 127 7.00 -7.90 2.87
N THR A 128 7.66 -6.85 2.41
CA THR A 128 8.03 -5.67 3.21
C THR A 128 7.12 -4.48 2.95
N GLY A 129 6.04 -4.69 2.20
CA GLY A 129 5.02 -3.69 1.94
C GLY A 129 4.17 -3.37 3.18
N ASN A 130 3.25 -2.46 3.00
CA ASN A 130 2.33 -2.02 4.05
C ASN A 130 0.91 -2.60 3.89
N ASP A 131 0.80 -3.65 3.09
CA ASP A 131 -0.44 -4.40 2.89
C ASP A 131 -0.16 -5.89 2.77
N ILE A 132 -1.17 -6.70 3.07
CA ILE A 132 -1.11 -8.15 2.87
C ILE A 132 -1.10 -8.46 1.37
N ALA A 133 -0.41 -9.51 1.00
CA ALA A 133 -0.46 -10.04 -0.36
C ALA A 133 -1.48 -11.17 -0.43
N VAL A 134 -2.43 -11.06 -1.35
CA VAL A 134 -3.46 -12.07 -1.59
C VAL A 134 -3.22 -12.75 -2.93
N ASN A 135 -3.53 -14.05 -3.01
CA ASN A 135 -3.34 -14.86 -4.23
C ASN A 135 -1.91 -14.78 -4.81
N THR A 136 -0.93 -14.73 -3.92
CA THR A 136 0.48 -14.60 -4.34
C THR A 136 0.96 -15.88 -4.98
N VAL A 137 1.54 -15.75 -6.18
CA VAL A 137 2.13 -16.85 -6.93
C VAL A 137 3.58 -16.51 -7.26
N LEU A 138 4.47 -17.40 -6.90
CA LEU A 138 5.87 -17.37 -7.33
C LEU A 138 5.99 -18.18 -8.62
N ASN A 139 6.53 -17.56 -9.66
CA ASN A 139 6.90 -18.19 -10.91
C ASN A 139 8.42 -18.11 -11.09
N ASP A 140 9.06 -19.25 -11.17
CA ASP A 140 10.52 -19.36 -11.34
C ASP A 140 10.84 -20.11 -12.63
N PRO A 141 11.09 -19.40 -13.74
CA PRO A 141 11.58 -20.04 -14.95
C PRO A 141 13.01 -20.54 -14.75
N LEU A 142 13.25 -21.81 -15.10
CA LEU A 142 14.59 -22.38 -15.08
C LEU A 142 15.41 -21.79 -16.24
N PRO A 143 16.68 -21.42 -16.01
CA PRO A 143 17.56 -20.93 -17.06
C PRO A 143 17.91 -22.03 -18.07
N ASP A 144 18.30 -21.63 -19.28
CA ASP A 144 18.76 -22.54 -20.31
C ASP A 144 19.95 -23.41 -19.81
N GLY A 145 19.86 -24.70 -20.09
CA GLY A 145 20.87 -25.67 -19.69
C GLY A 145 20.73 -26.21 -18.27
N VAL A 146 19.71 -25.80 -17.53
CA VAL A 146 19.31 -26.35 -16.23
C VAL A 146 18.06 -27.19 -16.42
N GLU A 147 18.05 -28.40 -15.87
CA GLU A 147 16.88 -29.28 -15.86
C GLU A 147 16.39 -29.49 -14.43
N PHE A 148 15.07 -29.61 -14.27
CA PHE A 148 14.49 -29.91 -12.97
C PHE A 148 14.87 -31.34 -12.55
N TYR A 149 15.52 -31.44 -11.39
CA TYR A 149 15.97 -32.71 -10.85
C TYR A 149 15.11 -33.13 -9.64
N GLY A 150 14.59 -34.35 -9.71
CA GLY A 150 13.75 -34.89 -8.65
C GLY A 150 12.25 -34.79 -8.92
N THR A 151 11.47 -34.99 -7.88
CA THR A 151 10.01 -35.09 -7.94
C THR A 151 9.33 -34.24 -6.87
N SER A 152 10.08 -33.45 -6.11
CA SER A 152 9.56 -32.68 -4.99
C SER A 152 10.17 -31.29 -4.95
N ILE A 153 9.33 -30.36 -4.48
CA ILE A 153 9.67 -28.97 -4.17
C ILE A 153 9.41 -28.81 -2.66
N THR A 154 10.35 -28.17 -1.95
CA THR A 154 10.13 -27.92 -0.50
C THR A 154 9.61 -26.50 -0.32
N VAL A 155 8.46 -26.38 0.33
CA VAL A 155 7.85 -25.07 0.67
C VAL A 155 7.70 -25.03 2.19
N ASP A 156 8.32 -24.05 2.83
CA ASP A 156 8.33 -23.87 4.30
C ASP A 156 8.73 -25.13 5.08
N GLY A 157 9.73 -25.85 4.56
CA GLY A 157 10.22 -27.11 5.14
C GLY A 157 9.32 -28.34 4.88
N VAL A 158 8.22 -28.17 4.14
CA VAL A 158 7.31 -29.26 3.79
C VAL A 158 7.53 -29.67 2.33
N ALA A 159 7.79 -30.96 2.10
CA ALA A 159 7.90 -31.50 0.74
C ALA A 159 6.53 -31.48 0.05
N ARG A 160 6.50 -30.94 -1.17
CA ARG A 160 5.35 -30.90 -2.10
C ARG A 160 5.72 -31.69 -3.33
N THR A 161 4.72 -32.17 -4.06
CA THR A 161 5.00 -32.83 -5.34
C THR A 161 5.39 -31.81 -6.40
N ALA A 162 6.12 -32.24 -7.42
CA ALA A 162 6.36 -31.41 -8.60
C ALA A 162 5.31 -31.64 -9.69
N ALA A 163 4.32 -32.50 -9.43
CA ALA A 163 3.25 -32.79 -10.37
C ALA A 163 2.19 -31.66 -10.36
N VAL A 164 1.52 -31.49 -11.47
CA VAL A 164 0.32 -30.63 -11.55
C VAL A 164 -0.82 -31.35 -10.86
N ASP A 165 -1.04 -31.03 -9.58
CA ASP A 165 -2.07 -31.65 -8.75
C ASP A 165 -2.78 -30.59 -7.86
N THR A 166 -3.21 -30.94 -6.66
CA THR A 166 -3.94 -30.04 -5.77
C THR A 166 -3.07 -29.37 -4.71
N ASP A 167 -1.78 -29.67 -4.68
CA ASP A 167 -0.87 -29.00 -3.74
C ASP A 167 -0.41 -27.62 -4.24
N VAL A 168 0.44 -26.94 -3.45
CA VAL A 168 0.79 -25.55 -3.71
C VAL A 168 1.93 -25.38 -4.70
N ALA A 169 2.62 -26.48 -5.09
CA ALA A 169 3.83 -26.40 -5.92
C ALA A 169 3.70 -27.31 -7.15
N GLU A 170 4.22 -26.88 -8.28
CA GLU A 170 4.22 -27.64 -9.52
C GLU A 170 5.41 -27.27 -10.40
N TYR A 171 5.84 -28.18 -11.25
CA TYR A 171 6.80 -27.95 -12.32
C TYR A 171 6.20 -28.29 -13.69
N ASP A 172 6.12 -27.30 -14.55
CA ASP A 172 5.73 -27.49 -15.95
C ASP A 172 6.98 -27.69 -16.83
N ALA A 173 7.19 -28.95 -17.27
CA ALA A 173 8.32 -29.30 -18.09
C ALA A 173 8.27 -28.69 -19.52
N ALA A 174 7.09 -28.35 -20.04
CA ALA A 174 6.96 -27.74 -21.35
C ALA A 174 7.35 -26.25 -21.34
N GLN A 175 7.15 -25.59 -20.20
CA GLN A 175 7.48 -24.18 -20.01
C GLN A 175 8.80 -23.98 -19.23
N HIS A 176 9.41 -25.05 -18.74
CA HIS A 176 10.57 -25.00 -17.82
C HIS A 176 10.29 -24.08 -16.61
N LEU A 177 9.12 -24.20 -16.03
CA LEU A 177 8.61 -23.27 -15.02
C LEU A 177 8.26 -23.99 -13.72
N VAL A 178 8.84 -23.53 -12.62
CA VAL A 178 8.37 -23.88 -11.27
C VAL A 178 7.35 -22.83 -10.83
N THR A 179 6.19 -23.28 -10.38
CA THR A 179 5.13 -22.42 -9.83
C THR A 179 4.88 -22.80 -8.38
N VAL A 180 4.83 -21.82 -7.48
CA VAL A 180 4.45 -22.01 -6.08
C VAL A 180 3.36 -21.01 -5.70
N ARG A 181 2.22 -21.54 -5.20
CA ARG A 181 1.10 -20.75 -4.71
C ARG A 181 1.31 -20.50 -3.22
N LEU A 182 1.66 -19.26 -2.87
CA LEU A 182 2.00 -18.87 -1.49
C LEU A 182 0.76 -18.54 -0.64
N GLY A 183 -0.46 -18.60 -1.23
CA GLY A 183 -1.73 -18.42 -0.53
C GLY A 183 -2.15 -16.96 -0.34
N ASP A 184 -3.21 -16.77 0.48
CA ASP A 184 -3.93 -15.50 0.61
C ASP A 184 -3.33 -14.55 1.65
N SER A 185 -2.28 -14.95 2.35
CA SER A 185 -1.67 -14.15 3.41
C SER A 185 -0.19 -14.49 3.57
N ALA A 186 0.63 -14.09 2.60
CA ALA A 186 2.06 -13.97 2.85
C ALA A 186 2.23 -12.78 3.83
N THR A 187 2.21 -13.11 5.12
CA THR A 187 2.56 -12.19 6.21
C THR A 187 4.04 -12.40 6.57
N ASP A 188 4.64 -11.39 7.21
CA ASP A 188 5.98 -11.43 7.79
C ASP A 188 6.22 -12.68 8.65
#